data_2f6d55ab67974199e5d9c98034231f23
#
_entry.id   2f6d55ab67974199e5d9c98034231f23
#
_cell.length_a   1.000
_cell.length_b   1.000
_cell.length_c   1.000
_cell.angle_alpha   90.00
_cell.angle_beta   90.00
_cell.angle_gamma   90.00
#
_symmetry.space_group_name_H-M   'P 1'
#
loop_
_entity.id
_entity.type
_entity.pdbx_description
1 polymer ?
#
loop_
_entity_poly.entity_id
_entity_poly.type
_entity_poly.pdbx_seq_one_letter_code
_entity_poly.pdbx_strand_id
1 'polypeptide(L)' 'MWKVIIADDERLICRLIESLIDWETLDMVIVGKAENGLEALRMVKELQPHLLITDICMPGCDGLDLIRQARELSPDI' A
#
# COMPACT_ATOMS: atom_id res chain seq x y z
N MET A 1 -4.35 9.71 12.75
CA MET A 1 -3.87 8.34 12.45
C MET A 1 -3.07 8.33 11.16
N TRP A 2 -2.02 7.54 11.12
CA TRP A 2 -1.22 7.35 9.92
C TRP A 2 -2.01 6.50 8.92
N LYS A 3 -2.09 6.96 7.70
CA LYS A 3 -2.83 6.25 6.64
C LYS A 3 -1.94 5.24 5.94
N VAL A 4 -2.42 4.01 5.80
CA VAL A 4 -1.66 2.89 5.23
C VAL A 4 -2.40 2.31 4.03
N ILE A 5 -1.66 2.02 2.96
CA ILE A 5 -2.15 1.25 1.82
C ILE A 5 -1.37 -0.06 1.77
N ILE A 6 -2.09 -1.16 1.52
CA ILE A 6 -1.49 -2.47 1.31
C ILE A 6 -1.70 -2.85 -0.15
N ALA A 7 -0.62 -3.21 -0.84
CA ALA A 7 -0.66 -3.62 -2.25
C ALA A 7 -0.15 -5.06 -2.39
N ASP A 8 -1.02 -5.96 -2.81
CA ASP A 8 -0.69 -7.37 -3.04
C ASP A 8 -1.76 -7.95 -3.96
N ASP A 9 -1.35 -8.71 -4.97
CA ASP A 9 -2.27 -9.35 -5.90
C ASP A 9 -3.04 -10.52 -5.27
N GLU A 10 -2.62 -10.98 -4.10
CA GLU A 10 -3.31 -12.02 -3.35
C GLU A 10 -4.12 -11.43 -2.20
N ARG A 11 -5.45 -11.46 -2.31
CA ARG A 11 -6.34 -10.92 -1.28
C ARG A 11 -6.14 -11.55 0.08
N LEU A 12 -5.81 -12.83 0.12
CA LEU A 12 -5.57 -13.54 1.37
C LEU A 12 -4.36 -12.96 2.12
N ILE A 13 -3.34 -12.56 1.39
CA ILE A 13 -2.15 -11.93 2.00
C ILE A 13 -2.52 -10.56 2.57
N CYS A 14 -3.29 -9.77 1.85
CA CYS A 14 -3.77 -8.48 2.37
C CYS A 14 -4.56 -8.66 3.67
N ARG A 15 -5.45 -9.65 3.70
CA ARG A 15 -6.24 -9.96 4.90
C ARG A 15 -5.37 -10.44 6.05
N LEU A 16 -4.35 -11.24 5.74
CA LEU A 16 -3.43 -11.75 6.74
C LEU A 16 -2.66 -10.60 7.39
N ILE A 17 -2.10 -9.71 6.58
CA ILE A 17 -1.37 -8.53 7.08
C ILE A 17 -2.29 -7.68 7.95
N GLU A 18 -3.51 -7.44 7.48
CA GLU A 18 -4.50 -6.67 8.21
C GLU A 18 -4.82 -7.27 9.57
N SER A 19 -4.94 -8.61 9.64
CA SER A 19 -5.31 -9.30 10.87
C SER A 19 -4.16 -9.50 11.85
N LEU A 20 -2.91 -9.56 11.38
CA LEU A 20 -1.74 -9.81 12.21
C LEU A 20 -1.22 -8.58 12.97
N ILE A 21 -1.55 -7.41 12.47
CA ILE A 21 -1.02 -6.16 13.03
C ILE A 21 -2.14 -5.42 13.77
N ASP A 22 -1.82 -4.98 14.98
CA ASP A 22 -2.74 -4.14 15.75
C ASP A 22 -2.54 -2.68 15.33
N TRP A 23 -3.21 -2.30 14.26
CA TRP A 23 -3.10 -0.97 13.65
C TRP A 23 -3.49 0.14 14.61
N GLU A 24 -4.52 -0.09 15.41
CA GLU A 24 -5.00 0.91 16.36
C GLU A 24 -3.94 1.26 17.41
N THR A 25 -3.26 0.25 17.95
CA THR A 25 -2.16 0.47 18.90
C THR A 25 -1.03 1.29 18.29
N LEU A 26 -0.79 1.12 16.98
CA LEU A 26 0.25 1.85 16.24
C LEU A 26 -0.21 3.23 15.76
N ASP A 27 -1.44 3.62 16.05
CA ASP A 27 -2.05 4.85 15.56
C ASP A 27 -2.09 4.89 14.03
N MET A 28 -2.40 3.76 13.41
CA MET A 28 -2.47 3.59 11.97
C MET A 28 -3.85 3.11 11.54
N VAL A 29 -4.23 3.45 10.31
CA VAL A 29 -5.46 2.97 9.72
C VAL A 29 -5.22 2.55 8.27
N ILE A 30 -5.74 1.41 7.87
CA ILE A 30 -5.67 0.95 6.48
C ILE A 30 -6.76 1.69 5.71
N VAL A 31 -6.36 2.53 4.76
CA VAL A 31 -7.29 3.32 3.94
C VAL A 31 -7.51 2.72 2.56
N GLY A 32 -6.70 1.76 2.14
CA GLY A 32 -6.88 1.11 0.85
C GLY A 32 -6.12 -0.19 0.74
N LYS A 33 -6.64 -1.08 -0.09
CA LYS A 33 -6.00 -2.35 -0.46
C LYS A 33 -6.02 -2.44 -1.97
N ALA A 34 -4.85 -2.52 -2.58
CA ALA A 34 -4.69 -2.59 -4.02
C ALA A 34 -4.27 -3.99 -4.45
N GLU A 35 -4.76 -4.45 -5.59
CA GLU A 35 -4.45 -5.76 -6.14
C GLU A 35 -3.35 -5.72 -7.19
N ASN A 36 -2.96 -4.54 -7.62
CA ASN A 36 -1.89 -4.35 -8.61
C ASN A 36 -1.25 -2.98 -8.45
N GLY A 37 -0.14 -2.77 -9.15
CA GLY A 37 0.63 -1.54 -9.03
C GLY A 37 -0.09 -0.29 -9.51
N LEU A 38 -0.86 -0.40 -10.61
CA LEU A 38 -1.60 0.74 -11.15
C LEU A 38 -2.68 1.21 -10.18
N GLU A 39 -3.41 0.27 -9.58
CA GLU A 39 -4.40 0.58 -8.56
C GLU A 39 -3.76 1.21 -7.34
N ALA A 40 -2.62 0.68 -6.91
CA ALA A 40 -1.88 1.22 -5.77
C ALA A 40 -1.43 2.66 -6.03
N LEU A 41 -0.90 2.94 -7.22
CA LEU A 41 -0.48 4.30 -7.58
C LEU A 41 -1.64 5.28 -7.60
N ARG A 42 -2.79 4.85 -8.11
CA ARG A 42 -4.00 5.67 -8.09
C ARG A 42 -4.40 6.00 -6.66
N MET A 43 -4.36 5.00 -5.78
CA MET A 43 -4.68 5.21 -4.36
C MET A 43 -3.68 6.13 -3.67
N VAL A 44 -2.40 6.01 -3.97
CA VAL A 44 -1.37 6.92 -3.44
C VAL A 44 -1.67 8.35 -3.83
N LYS A 45 -2.03 8.57 -5.08
CA LYS A 45 -2.36 9.89 -5.59
C LYS A 45 -3.62 10.47 -4.95
N GLU A 46 -4.67 9.67 -4.80
CA GLU A 46 -5.96 10.10 -4.28
C GLU A 46 -5.99 10.23 -2.76
N LEU A 47 -5.39 9.27 -2.06
CA LEU A 47 -5.52 9.15 -0.60
C LEU A 47 -4.33 9.72 0.16
N GLN A 48 -3.21 9.92 -0.52
CA GLN A 48 -1.98 10.45 0.07
C GLN A 48 -1.60 9.75 1.39
N PRO A 49 -1.33 8.44 1.34
CA PRO A 49 -1.00 7.69 2.55
C PRO A 49 0.38 8.06 3.08
N HIS A 50 0.62 7.72 4.34
CA HIS A 50 1.92 7.88 4.97
C HIS A 50 2.80 6.65 4.76
N LEU A 51 2.19 5.48 4.61
CA LEU A 51 2.89 4.20 4.50
C LEU A 51 2.27 3.35 3.38
N LEU A 52 3.12 2.77 2.56
CA LEU A 52 2.73 1.80 1.54
C LEU A 52 3.46 0.48 1.83
N ILE A 53 2.70 -0.57 2.05
CA ILE A 53 3.22 -1.93 2.19
C ILE A 53 2.91 -2.66 0.90
N THR A 54 3.93 -3.15 0.19
CA THR A 54 3.72 -3.76 -1.12
C THR A 54 4.51 -5.05 -1.29
N ASP A 55 3.90 -6.00 -2.02
CA ASP A 55 4.62 -7.13 -2.57
C ASP A 55 5.52 -6.64 -3.71
N ILE A 56 6.65 -7.31 -3.90
CA ILE A 56 7.60 -7.00 -4.98
C ILE A 56 7.11 -7.57 -6.31
N CYS A 57 6.53 -8.77 -6.30
CA CYS A 57 6.09 -9.46 -7.50
C CYS A 57 4.59 -9.28 -7.72
N MET A 58 4.21 -8.29 -8.52
CA MET A 58 2.81 -8.05 -8.89
C MET A 58 2.67 -7.91 -10.41
N PRO A 59 1.51 -8.31 -10.98
CA PRO A 59 1.27 -8.12 -12.41
C PRO A 59 1.30 -6.65 -12.82
N GLY A 60 1.89 -6.38 -13.97
CA GLY A 60 1.90 -5.07 -14.60
C GLY A 60 2.96 -4.13 -14.09
N CYS A 61 2.90 -3.75 -12.85
CA CYS A 61 3.87 -2.85 -12.22
C CYS A 61 4.42 -3.56 -10.99
N ASP A 62 5.70 -3.92 -11.00
CA ASP A 62 6.29 -4.61 -9.85
C ASP A 62 6.45 -3.65 -8.65
N GLY A 63 6.71 -4.25 -7.48
CA GLY A 63 6.78 -3.48 -6.24
C GLY A 63 7.91 -2.45 -6.22
N LEU A 64 9.02 -2.72 -6.89
CA LEU A 64 10.14 -1.77 -6.94
C LEU A 64 9.79 -0.54 -7.79
N ASP A 65 9.16 -0.77 -8.95
CA ASP A 65 8.66 0.33 -9.78
C ASP A 65 7.57 1.12 -9.06
N LEU A 66 6.70 0.42 -8.35
CA LEU A 66 5.65 1.06 -7.56
C LEU A 66 6.25 1.99 -6.49
N ILE A 67 7.25 1.52 -5.76
CA ILE A 67 7.92 2.32 -4.74
C ILE A 67 8.53 3.57 -5.35
N ARG A 68 9.23 3.42 -6.48
CA ARG A 68 9.85 4.55 -7.17
C ARG A 68 8.82 5.59 -7.58
N GLN A 69 7.74 5.17 -8.23
CA GLN A 69 6.70 6.06 -8.70
C GLN A 69 5.90 6.68 -7.55
N ALA A 70 5.65 5.92 -6.49
CA ALA A 70 4.97 6.44 -5.31
C ALA A 70 5.79 7.54 -4.65
N ARG A 71 7.10 7.39 -4.58
CA ARG A 71 8.00 8.41 -4.03
C ARG A 71 8.06 9.67 -4.88
N GLU A 72 7.93 9.54 -6.21
CA GLU A 72 7.82 10.70 -7.09
C GLU A 72 6.54 11.49 -6.83
N LEU A 73 5.43 10.77 -6.59
CA LEU A 73 4.14 11.39 -6.30
C LEU A 73 4.07 11.96 -4.88
N SER A 74 4.73 11.32 -3.95
CA SER A 74 4.68 11.68 -2.53
C SER A 74 6.03 11.39 -1.88
N PRO A 75 6.96 12.35 -1.90
CA PRO A 75 8.34 12.11 -1.42
C PRO A 75 8.46 11.67 0.03
N ASP A 76 7.47 11.95 0.84
CA ASP A 76 7.50 11.61 2.27
C ASP A 76 6.86 10.27 2.61
N ILE A 77 6.39 9.55 1.59
CA ILE A 77 5.75 8.27 1.80
C ILE A 77 6.76 7.22 2.29
#